data_f472b4e33db4e4dfd4c52be1f99f5450
#
_entry.id   f472b4e33db4e4dfd4c52be1f99f5450
#
_cell.length_a   1.000
_cell.length_b   1.000
_cell.length_c   1.000
_cell.angle_alpha   90.00
_cell.angle_beta   90.00
_cell.angle_gamma   90.00
#
_symmetry.space_group_name_H-M   'P 1'
#
loop_
_entity.id
_entity.type
_entity.pdbx_description
1 polymer ?
#
loop_
_entity_poly.entity_id
_entity_poly.type
_entity_poly.pdbx_seq_one_letter_code
_entity_poly.pdbx_strand_id
1 'polypeptide(L)'
;MQTAAAKIRLGILEEVFSASSGHPGGSLSIADILSYLFFKEMRIDPKNPEWTDRDRFVLSKGHTAPALYATLANRGYFDVSELKGFRNAQSFLQGHPDMKHTPGVDMTTGSLGLGISAACGMALSGKISDKDYRVYAVLGDGETEEGQVWEAAMFAAHYKLDNLCIFVDFNGLQIDGPIVDVIDPTPIDKKFEAFNWNVVTIDAHNFDEIEAAVEAAKACKGKPTAIIAKSVKGKGVSFMENKVGWHGKAPNAEEYEQAVAEITASMQ
;
A
#
# COMPACT_ATOMS: atom_id res chain seq x y z
N MET A 1 -15.20 -3.00 -7.02
CA MET A 1 -14.08 -2.38 -6.29
C MET A 1 -14.54 -1.78 -4.96
N GLN A 2 -15.53 -0.90 -4.94
CA GLN A 2 -16.01 -0.26 -3.70
C GLN A 2 -16.32 -1.24 -2.56
N THR A 3 -17.08 -2.31 -2.84
CA THR A 3 -17.37 -3.35 -1.83
C THR A 3 -16.11 -4.05 -1.31
N ALA A 4 -15.11 -4.30 -2.17
CA ALA A 4 -13.84 -4.88 -1.73
C ALA A 4 -13.05 -3.91 -0.85
N ALA A 5 -12.98 -2.63 -1.22
CA ALA A 5 -12.34 -1.60 -0.41
C ALA A 5 -13.00 -1.44 0.98
N ALA A 6 -14.34 -1.48 1.03
CA ALA A 6 -15.06 -1.44 2.31
C ALA A 6 -14.75 -2.67 3.18
N LYS A 7 -14.70 -3.89 2.60
CA LYS A 7 -14.30 -5.10 3.33
C LYS A 7 -12.87 -5.01 3.85
N ILE A 8 -11.95 -4.46 3.05
CA ILE A 8 -10.57 -4.21 3.49
C ILE A 8 -10.57 -3.25 4.69
N ARG A 9 -11.33 -2.15 4.64
CA ARG A 9 -11.44 -1.20 5.75
C ARG A 9 -12.01 -1.85 7.02
N LEU A 10 -13.03 -2.70 6.89
CA LEU A 10 -13.56 -3.45 8.04
C LEU A 10 -12.50 -4.38 8.64
N GLY A 11 -11.73 -5.08 7.81
CA GLY A 11 -10.62 -5.91 8.27
C GLY A 11 -9.54 -5.11 9.00
N ILE A 12 -9.14 -3.95 8.47
CA ILE A 12 -8.19 -3.03 9.13
C ILE A 12 -8.68 -2.64 10.54
N LEU A 13 -9.96 -2.28 10.67
CA LEU A 13 -10.55 -1.91 11.95
C LEU A 13 -10.55 -3.07 12.93
N GLU A 14 -10.93 -4.28 12.48
CA GLU A 14 -10.91 -5.51 13.27
C GLU A 14 -9.50 -5.82 13.81
N GLU A 15 -8.49 -5.79 12.94
CA GLU A 15 -7.09 -6.04 13.30
C GLU A 15 -6.60 -5.09 14.38
N VAL A 16 -6.74 -3.78 14.13
CA VAL A 16 -6.22 -2.74 15.02
C VAL A 16 -6.97 -2.71 16.35
N PHE A 17 -8.28 -2.93 16.32
CA PHE A 17 -9.10 -3.00 17.53
C PHE A 17 -8.76 -4.23 18.38
N SER A 18 -8.73 -5.43 17.76
CA SER A 18 -8.41 -6.69 18.47
C SER A 18 -7.03 -6.66 19.12
N ALA A 19 -6.05 -6.08 18.46
CA ALA A 19 -4.69 -5.93 18.99
C ALA A 19 -4.54 -4.76 19.99
N SER A 20 -5.52 -3.88 20.10
CA SER A 20 -5.39 -2.58 20.80
C SER A 20 -4.15 -1.80 20.37
N SER A 21 -3.69 -2.00 19.13
CA SER A 21 -2.44 -1.48 18.59
C SER A 21 -2.44 -1.57 17.07
N GLY A 22 -1.81 -0.63 16.38
CA GLY A 22 -1.65 -0.65 14.93
C GLY A 22 -1.74 0.73 14.31
N HIS A 23 -1.72 0.78 12.96
CA HIS A 23 -1.67 2.02 12.21
C HIS A 23 -2.91 2.15 11.29
N PRO A 24 -4.08 2.55 11.84
CA PRO A 24 -5.32 2.60 11.06
C PRO A 24 -5.30 3.69 9.98
N GLY A 25 -4.78 4.89 10.29
CA GLY A 25 -4.88 6.03 9.39
C GLY A 25 -4.27 5.78 8.00
N GLY A 26 -3.01 5.36 7.97
CA GLY A 26 -2.30 5.05 6.73
C GLY A 26 -2.71 3.71 6.10
N SER A 27 -3.38 2.83 6.85
CA SER A 27 -3.98 1.61 6.30
C SER A 27 -5.28 1.91 5.56
N LEU A 28 -6.15 2.73 6.15
CA LEU A 28 -7.43 3.11 5.56
C LEU A 28 -7.26 3.94 4.28
N SER A 29 -6.20 4.78 4.18
CA SER A 29 -5.95 5.63 3.02
C SER A 29 -5.70 4.86 1.74
N ILE A 30 -5.13 3.65 1.81
CA ILE A 30 -4.74 2.86 0.63
C ILE A 30 -5.71 1.72 0.28
N ALA A 31 -6.83 1.58 0.99
CA ALA A 31 -7.77 0.48 0.78
C ALA A 31 -8.32 0.43 -0.66
N ASP A 32 -8.56 1.57 -1.29
CA ASP A 32 -9.05 1.64 -2.68
C ASP A 32 -7.98 1.19 -3.67
N ILE A 33 -6.73 1.64 -3.50
CA ILE A 33 -5.58 1.23 -4.31
C ILE A 33 -5.39 -0.29 -4.21
N LEU A 34 -5.36 -0.85 -2.99
CA LEU A 34 -5.20 -2.29 -2.79
C LEU A 34 -6.39 -3.08 -3.34
N SER A 35 -7.61 -2.56 -3.18
CA SER A 35 -8.80 -3.16 -3.79
C SER A 35 -8.65 -3.26 -5.31
N TYR A 36 -8.22 -2.19 -5.97
CA TYR A 36 -8.01 -2.21 -7.42
C TYR A 36 -6.90 -3.21 -7.80
N LEU A 37 -5.73 -3.12 -7.18
CA LEU A 37 -4.60 -3.97 -7.53
C LEU A 37 -4.91 -5.45 -7.34
N PHE A 38 -5.40 -5.87 -6.19
CA PHE A 38 -5.56 -7.28 -5.86
C PHE A 38 -6.83 -7.92 -6.43
N PHE A 39 -7.88 -7.15 -6.75
CA PHE A 39 -9.16 -7.71 -7.20
C PHE A 39 -9.42 -7.47 -8.69
N LYS A 40 -8.62 -6.63 -9.37
CA LYS A 40 -8.81 -6.34 -10.79
C LYS A 40 -7.53 -6.45 -11.60
N GLU A 41 -6.42 -5.86 -11.15
CA GLU A 41 -5.23 -5.65 -11.97
C GLU A 41 -4.24 -6.83 -11.93
N MET A 42 -3.81 -7.23 -10.73
CA MET A 42 -2.69 -8.15 -10.57
C MET A 42 -3.03 -9.58 -11.00
N ARG A 43 -2.13 -10.19 -11.75
CA ARG A 43 -2.15 -11.62 -12.05
C ARG A 43 -1.63 -12.40 -10.85
N ILE A 44 -2.51 -12.84 -10.00
CA ILE A 44 -2.23 -13.57 -8.77
C ILE A 44 -3.21 -14.73 -8.59
N ASP A 45 -2.76 -15.80 -7.92
CA ASP A 45 -3.59 -16.94 -7.54
C ASP A 45 -3.43 -17.23 -6.04
N PRO A 46 -4.43 -16.93 -5.20
CA PRO A 46 -4.39 -17.20 -3.77
C PRO A 46 -4.21 -18.68 -3.42
N LYS A 47 -4.60 -19.61 -4.34
CA LYS A 47 -4.42 -21.06 -4.15
C LYS A 47 -3.03 -21.54 -4.52
N ASN A 48 -2.26 -20.71 -5.23
CA ASN A 48 -0.88 -20.96 -5.60
C ASN A 48 -0.01 -19.72 -5.35
N PRO A 49 0.21 -19.33 -4.09
CA PRO A 49 0.96 -18.12 -3.73
C PRO A 49 2.41 -18.16 -4.20
N GLU A 50 2.95 -19.35 -4.44
CA GLU A 50 4.33 -19.56 -4.94
C GLU A 50 4.43 -19.54 -6.48
N TRP A 51 3.35 -19.24 -7.19
CA TRP A 51 3.39 -19.15 -8.65
C TRP A 51 4.45 -18.13 -9.11
N THR A 52 5.46 -18.61 -9.84
CA THR A 52 6.66 -17.84 -10.19
C THR A 52 6.40 -16.70 -11.17
N ASP A 53 5.36 -16.82 -12.00
CA ASP A 53 5.06 -15.83 -13.05
C ASP A 53 3.95 -14.85 -12.65
N ARG A 54 3.51 -14.91 -11.36
CA ARG A 54 2.56 -13.93 -10.82
C ARG A 54 3.18 -12.54 -10.72
N ASP A 55 2.36 -11.51 -10.71
CA ASP A 55 2.78 -10.16 -10.36
C ASP A 55 3.23 -10.09 -8.89
N ARG A 56 4.00 -9.09 -8.53
CA ARG A 56 4.55 -8.88 -7.19
C ARG A 56 4.02 -7.60 -6.58
N PHE A 57 3.84 -7.62 -5.27
CA PHE A 57 3.41 -6.45 -4.50
C PHE A 57 4.32 -6.20 -3.29
N VAL A 58 4.81 -4.98 -3.14
CA VAL A 58 5.62 -4.56 -2.00
C VAL A 58 4.93 -3.42 -1.26
N LEU A 59 4.51 -3.68 -0.01
CA LEU A 59 4.06 -2.63 0.89
C LEU A 59 5.27 -1.97 1.54
N SER A 60 5.84 -0.93 0.91
CA SER A 60 7.07 -0.27 1.39
C SER A 60 6.86 0.40 2.75
N LYS A 61 5.74 1.09 2.94
CA LYS A 61 5.28 1.58 4.25
C LYS A 61 4.73 0.43 5.12
N GLY A 62 5.61 -0.46 5.55
CA GLY A 62 5.27 -1.74 6.19
C GLY A 62 4.44 -1.63 7.46
N HIS A 63 4.45 -0.48 8.14
CA HIS A 63 3.61 -0.22 9.31
C HIS A 63 2.10 -0.27 9.01
N THR A 64 1.71 -0.12 7.74
CA THR A 64 0.31 -0.27 7.29
C THR A 64 -0.04 -1.71 6.91
N ALA A 65 0.65 -2.69 7.52
CA ALA A 65 0.40 -4.12 7.38
C ALA A 65 -1.09 -4.51 7.50
N PRO A 66 -1.92 -3.90 8.38
CA PRO A 66 -3.35 -4.21 8.44
C PRO A 66 -4.05 -4.09 7.08
N ALA A 67 -3.71 -3.08 6.26
CA ALA A 67 -4.30 -2.96 4.93
C ALA A 67 -3.94 -4.14 4.02
N LEU A 68 -2.70 -4.60 4.06
CA LEU A 68 -2.25 -5.75 3.26
C LEU A 68 -2.90 -7.04 3.76
N TYR A 69 -2.92 -7.29 5.06
CA TYR A 69 -3.49 -8.50 5.63
C TYR A 69 -4.99 -8.60 5.37
N ALA A 70 -5.75 -7.52 5.61
CA ALA A 70 -7.17 -7.47 5.26
C ALA A 70 -7.40 -7.71 3.75
N THR A 71 -6.52 -7.21 2.89
CA THR A 71 -6.58 -7.44 1.44
C THR A 71 -6.34 -8.90 1.11
N LEU A 72 -5.27 -9.50 1.64
CA LEU A 72 -4.90 -10.90 1.40
C LEU A 72 -5.97 -11.87 1.90
N ALA A 73 -6.52 -11.64 3.10
CA ALA A 73 -7.62 -12.44 3.66
C ALA A 73 -8.86 -12.38 2.77
N ASN A 74 -9.31 -11.17 2.40
CA ASN A 74 -10.47 -11.00 1.53
C ASN A 74 -10.23 -11.50 0.10
N ARG A 75 -8.96 -11.60 -0.34
CA ARG A 75 -8.60 -12.20 -1.63
C ARG A 75 -8.55 -13.72 -1.57
N GLY A 76 -8.49 -14.31 -0.37
CA GLY A 76 -8.57 -15.76 -0.14
C GLY A 76 -7.22 -16.45 0.06
N TYR A 77 -6.18 -15.72 0.47
CA TYR A 77 -4.89 -16.33 0.84
C TYR A 77 -4.95 -17.06 2.19
N PHE A 78 -5.81 -16.58 3.10
CA PHE A 78 -6.10 -17.20 4.41
C PHE A 78 -7.49 -16.75 4.88
N ASP A 79 -8.00 -17.38 5.94
CA ASP A 79 -9.33 -17.09 6.46
C ASP A 79 -9.40 -15.69 7.08
N VAL A 80 -10.49 -14.96 6.84
CA VAL A 80 -10.72 -13.60 7.37
C VAL A 80 -10.72 -13.59 8.91
N SER A 81 -11.10 -14.70 9.57
CA SER A 81 -11.08 -14.80 11.03
C SER A 81 -9.68 -14.69 11.64
N GLU A 82 -8.61 -14.97 10.86
CA GLU A 82 -7.22 -14.83 11.30
C GLU A 82 -6.85 -13.35 11.59
N LEU A 83 -7.58 -12.38 11.02
CA LEU A 83 -7.32 -10.94 11.23
C LEU A 83 -7.37 -10.56 12.71
N LYS A 84 -8.20 -11.24 13.52
CA LYS A 84 -8.26 -11.05 14.98
C LYS A 84 -6.96 -11.40 15.71
N GLY A 85 -6.11 -12.19 15.06
CA GLY A 85 -4.81 -12.59 15.57
C GLY A 85 -3.69 -11.54 15.36
N PHE A 86 -3.98 -10.42 14.72
CA PHE A 86 -2.97 -9.39 14.43
C PHE A 86 -2.14 -9.02 15.66
N ARG A 87 -0.81 -9.00 15.51
CA ARG A 87 0.18 -8.74 16.57
C ARG A 87 0.16 -9.72 17.75
N ASN A 88 -0.62 -10.80 17.70
CA ASN A 88 -0.50 -11.86 18.70
C ASN A 88 0.82 -12.63 18.45
N ALA A 89 1.53 -12.98 19.52
CA ALA A 89 2.81 -13.69 19.45
C ALA A 89 2.73 -15.05 18.73
N GLN A 90 1.56 -15.69 18.71
CA GLN A 90 1.33 -16.97 18.04
C GLN A 90 0.75 -16.83 16.63
N SER A 91 0.41 -15.61 16.19
CA SER A 91 -0.14 -15.36 14.86
C SER A 91 0.98 -15.13 13.84
N PHE A 92 0.72 -15.50 12.60
CA PHE A 92 1.58 -15.12 11.47
C PHE A 92 1.37 -13.69 11.01
N LEU A 93 0.33 -12.98 11.52
CA LEU A 93 0.02 -11.57 11.20
C LEU A 93 0.75 -10.65 12.18
N GLN A 94 2.01 -10.41 11.92
CA GLN A 94 2.86 -9.56 12.76
C GLN A 94 2.67 -8.08 12.45
N GLY A 95 3.25 -7.19 13.27
CA GLY A 95 3.09 -5.73 13.13
C GLY A 95 3.60 -5.13 11.82
N HIS A 96 4.44 -5.87 11.10
CA HIS A 96 4.95 -5.56 9.77
C HIS A 96 4.87 -6.82 8.89
N PRO A 97 4.77 -6.69 7.56
CA PRO A 97 4.69 -7.84 6.66
C PRO A 97 5.92 -8.75 6.79
N ASP A 98 5.68 -10.06 6.88
CA ASP A 98 6.73 -11.08 6.91
C ASP A 98 6.51 -12.10 5.79
N MET A 99 7.39 -12.07 4.78
CA MET A 99 7.30 -12.93 3.60
C MET A 99 7.54 -14.41 3.90
N LYS A 100 8.13 -14.74 5.07
CA LYS A 100 8.42 -16.13 5.44
C LYS A 100 7.22 -16.84 6.06
N HIS A 101 6.33 -16.08 6.69
CA HIS A 101 5.26 -16.67 7.50
C HIS A 101 3.86 -16.29 7.00
N THR A 102 3.70 -15.15 6.30
CA THR A 102 2.39 -14.68 5.87
C THR A 102 2.14 -15.02 4.39
N PRO A 103 1.18 -15.90 4.07
CA PRO A 103 0.86 -16.24 2.67
C PRO A 103 0.48 -15.00 1.84
N GLY A 104 1.09 -14.88 0.66
CA GLY A 104 0.83 -13.76 -0.26
C GLY A 104 1.64 -12.49 -0.01
N VAL A 105 2.50 -12.47 1.02
CA VAL A 105 3.45 -11.38 1.24
C VAL A 105 4.73 -11.62 0.44
N ASP A 106 5.03 -10.75 -0.50
CA ASP A 106 6.20 -10.88 -1.38
C ASP A 106 7.51 -10.38 -0.76
N MET A 107 7.42 -9.46 0.22
CA MET A 107 8.61 -8.86 0.84
C MET A 107 8.35 -8.49 2.29
N THR A 108 9.27 -8.88 3.18
CA THR A 108 9.33 -8.37 4.55
C THR A 108 9.73 -6.91 4.53
N THR A 109 8.89 -6.03 5.10
CA THR A 109 9.11 -4.58 5.14
C THR A 109 8.90 -4.03 6.55
N GLY A 110 9.24 -2.75 6.75
CA GLY A 110 9.10 -2.08 8.07
C GLY A 110 10.09 -0.94 8.24
N SER A 111 11.34 -1.10 7.78
CA SER A 111 12.28 0.00 7.65
C SER A 111 11.91 0.81 6.41
N LEU A 112 11.46 2.06 6.62
CA LEU A 112 10.99 2.93 5.54
C LEU A 112 12.11 3.18 4.50
N GLY A 113 11.73 3.33 3.25
CA GLY A 113 12.63 3.54 2.13
C GLY A 113 13.27 2.26 1.56
N LEU A 114 13.27 1.13 2.28
CA LEU A 114 13.90 -0.11 1.78
C LEU A 114 13.00 -0.93 0.85
N GLY A 115 11.68 -0.85 1.01
CA GLY A 115 10.74 -1.64 0.20
C GLY A 115 10.82 -1.34 -1.28
N ILE A 116 10.99 -0.07 -1.67
CA ILE A 116 11.15 0.31 -3.09
C ILE A 116 12.42 -0.30 -3.71
N SER A 117 13.52 -0.41 -2.94
CA SER A 117 14.75 -1.05 -3.42
C SER A 117 14.54 -2.54 -3.70
N ALA A 118 13.80 -3.24 -2.82
CA ALA A 118 13.41 -4.62 -3.05
C ALA A 118 12.52 -4.76 -4.29
N ALA A 119 11.54 -3.86 -4.48
CA ALA A 119 10.70 -3.81 -5.67
C ALA A 119 11.51 -3.60 -6.96
N CYS A 120 12.54 -2.74 -6.93
CA CYS A 120 13.48 -2.57 -8.04
C CYS A 120 14.21 -3.88 -8.37
N GLY A 121 14.69 -4.59 -7.34
CA GLY A 121 15.34 -5.90 -7.51
C GLY A 121 14.42 -6.93 -8.14
N MET A 122 13.17 -7.02 -7.69
CA MET A 122 12.16 -7.91 -8.27
C MET A 122 11.87 -7.54 -9.73
N ALA A 123 11.70 -6.25 -10.05
CA ALA A 123 11.46 -5.79 -11.41
C ALA A 123 12.63 -6.10 -12.35
N LEU A 124 13.85 -5.87 -11.88
CA LEU A 124 15.07 -6.21 -12.63
C LEU A 124 15.19 -7.72 -12.86
N SER A 125 14.91 -8.53 -11.82
CA SER A 125 14.88 -9.99 -11.93
C SER A 125 13.93 -10.47 -13.01
N GLY A 126 12.74 -9.89 -13.12
CA GLY A 126 11.79 -10.17 -14.19
C GLY A 126 12.39 -9.91 -15.57
N LYS A 127 13.02 -8.76 -15.76
CA LYS A 127 13.67 -8.39 -17.05
C LYS A 127 14.83 -9.31 -17.41
N ILE A 128 15.70 -9.64 -16.45
CA ILE A 128 16.85 -10.52 -16.69
C ILE A 128 16.40 -11.95 -17.02
N SER A 129 15.31 -12.40 -16.40
CA SER A 129 14.78 -13.76 -16.57
C SER A 129 13.77 -13.87 -17.73
N ASP A 130 13.59 -12.82 -18.53
CA ASP A 130 12.63 -12.73 -19.64
C ASP A 130 11.19 -13.10 -19.18
N LYS A 131 10.80 -12.59 -18.00
CA LYS A 131 9.46 -12.74 -17.43
C LYS A 131 8.64 -11.48 -17.65
N ASP A 132 7.35 -11.63 -17.86
CA ASP A 132 6.43 -10.54 -18.17
C ASP A 132 5.64 -10.03 -16.95
N TYR A 133 5.96 -10.51 -15.74
CA TYR A 133 5.30 -10.04 -14.52
C TYR A 133 5.63 -8.58 -14.21
N ARG A 134 4.69 -7.93 -13.58
CA ARG A 134 4.83 -6.57 -13.10
C ARG A 134 5.07 -6.54 -11.59
N VAL A 135 5.68 -5.46 -11.13
CA VAL A 135 5.90 -5.19 -9.72
C VAL A 135 5.18 -3.89 -9.35
N TYR A 136 4.35 -3.97 -8.32
CA TYR A 136 3.66 -2.84 -7.74
C TYR A 136 4.20 -2.59 -6.34
N ALA A 137 4.35 -1.32 -5.95
CA ALA A 137 4.72 -0.98 -4.59
C ALA A 137 3.92 0.22 -4.08
N VAL A 138 3.69 0.29 -2.76
CA VAL A 138 3.05 1.43 -2.11
C VAL A 138 3.99 2.02 -1.08
N LEU A 139 4.31 3.30 -1.26
CA LEU A 139 5.12 4.12 -0.36
C LEU A 139 4.22 5.13 0.38
N GLY A 140 4.68 5.63 1.51
CA GLY A 140 4.11 6.84 2.13
C GLY A 140 4.79 8.10 1.60
N ASP A 141 4.11 9.24 1.71
CA ASP A 141 4.68 10.54 1.39
C ASP A 141 5.84 10.91 2.33
N GLY A 142 5.67 10.76 3.64
CA GLY A 142 6.76 10.92 4.60
C GLY A 142 7.89 9.89 4.41
N GLU A 143 7.62 8.70 3.86
CA GLU A 143 8.66 7.74 3.51
C GLU A 143 9.60 8.28 2.42
N THR A 144 9.14 9.21 1.58
CA THR A 144 10.00 9.82 0.56
C THR A 144 11.07 10.77 1.11
N GLU A 145 11.07 11.02 2.42
CA GLU A 145 12.15 11.72 3.13
C GLU A 145 13.40 10.85 3.28
N GLU A 146 13.26 9.52 3.18
CA GLU A 146 14.38 8.59 3.22
C GLU A 146 15.24 8.67 1.94
N GLY A 147 16.55 8.86 2.09
CA GLY A 147 17.49 8.94 0.97
C GLY A 147 17.46 7.71 0.06
N GLN A 148 17.21 6.53 0.64
CA GLN A 148 17.12 5.26 -0.06
C GLN A 148 16.04 5.24 -1.15
N VAL A 149 14.94 6.00 -0.99
CA VAL A 149 13.90 6.13 -2.01
C VAL A 149 14.50 6.73 -3.29
N TRP A 150 15.34 7.74 -3.16
CA TRP A 150 15.95 8.43 -4.31
C TRP A 150 17.08 7.64 -4.93
N GLU A 151 17.83 6.86 -4.15
CA GLU A 151 18.80 5.88 -4.68
C GLU A 151 18.08 4.83 -5.53
N ALA A 152 16.97 4.28 -5.04
CA ALA A 152 16.14 3.34 -5.79
C ALA A 152 15.53 3.99 -7.05
N ALA A 153 15.14 5.26 -6.97
CA ALA A 153 14.59 5.99 -8.11
C ALA A 153 15.62 6.14 -9.24
N MET A 154 16.87 6.48 -8.92
CA MET A 154 17.95 6.52 -9.90
C MET A 154 18.23 5.15 -10.52
N PHE A 155 18.27 4.10 -9.70
CA PHE A 155 18.49 2.73 -10.14
C PHE A 155 17.38 2.27 -11.11
N ALA A 156 16.11 2.46 -10.74
CA ALA A 156 14.98 2.03 -11.57
C ALA A 156 14.96 2.74 -12.93
N ALA A 157 15.27 4.04 -12.97
CA ALA A 157 15.37 4.79 -14.21
C ALA A 157 16.54 4.33 -15.08
N HIS A 158 17.72 4.09 -14.48
CA HIS A 158 18.91 3.62 -15.19
C HIS A 158 18.64 2.27 -15.89
N TYR A 159 18.04 1.31 -15.17
CA TYR A 159 17.74 -0.01 -15.72
C TYR A 159 16.40 -0.05 -16.49
N LYS A 160 15.76 1.09 -16.70
CA LYS A 160 14.52 1.22 -17.47
C LYS A 160 13.45 0.20 -17.03
N LEU A 161 13.19 0.16 -15.72
CA LEU A 161 12.27 -0.82 -15.12
C LEU A 161 10.81 -0.45 -15.42
N ASP A 162 10.38 -0.57 -16.67
CA ASP A 162 9.03 -0.25 -17.13
C ASP A 162 7.96 -1.27 -16.69
N ASN A 163 8.39 -2.34 -16.03
CA ASN A 163 7.54 -3.28 -15.31
C ASN A 163 7.39 -2.92 -13.81
N LEU A 164 7.95 -1.80 -13.35
CA LEU A 164 7.78 -1.26 -11.99
C LEU A 164 6.80 -0.09 -12.00
N CYS A 165 5.76 -0.19 -11.16
CA CYS A 165 4.79 0.87 -10.90
C CYS A 165 4.68 1.09 -9.39
N ILE A 166 4.99 2.30 -8.91
CA ILE A 166 4.81 2.64 -7.50
C ILE A 166 3.65 3.61 -7.31
N PHE A 167 2.98 3.50 -6.16
CA PHE A 167 2.03 4.48 -5.66
C PHE A 167 2.68 5.19 -4.47
N VAL A 168 2.66 6.51 -4.47
CA VAL A 168 2.95 7.30 -3.29
C VAL A 168 1.63 7.71 -2.66
N ASP A 169 1.30 7.15 -1.49
CA ASP A 169 0.14 7.52 -0.68
C ASP A 169 0.35 8.93 -0.13
N PHE A 170 -0.04 9.91 -0.94
CA PHE A 170 0.16 11.33 -0.64
C PHE A 170 -1.02 11.85 0.18
N ASN A 171 -1.01 11.55 1.48
CA ASN A 171 -2.05 11.95 2.44
C ASN A 171 -1.68 13.21 3.24
N GLY A 172 -0.47 13.75 3.10
CA GLY A 172 -0.01 15.00 3.69
C GLY A 172 0.34 14.94 5.17
N LEU A 173 0.28 13.75 5.81
CA LEU A 173 0.43 13.60 7.24
C LEU A 173 1.38 12.47 7.62
N GLN A 174 2.31 12.73 8.51
CA GLN A 174 3.13 11.71 9.17
C GLN A 174 2.86 11.68 10.68
N ILE A 175 3.65 10.91 11.45
CA ILE A 175 3.41 10.69 12.88
C ILE A 175 3.44 11.98 13.70
N ASP A 176 4.31 12.92 13.35
CA ASP A 176 4.58 14.14 14.12
C ASP A 176 3.77 15.36 13.62
N GLY A 177 3.05 15.24 12.50
CA GLY A 177 2.27 16.36 11.95
C GLY A 177 2.09 16.34 10.43
N PRO A 178 1.71 17.47 9.86
CA PRO A 178 1.76 17.68 8.40
C PRO A 178 3.19 17.49 7.89
N ILE A 179 3.36 16.78 6.77
CA ILE A 179 4.70 16.51 6.22
C ILE A 179 5.48 17.79 5.94
N VAL A 180 4.79 18.84 5.53
CA VAL A 180 5.40 20.16 5.22
C VAL A 180 5.95 20.87 6.46
N ASP A 181 5.48 20.51 7.66
CA ASP A 181 5.91 21.10 8.93
C ASP A 181 7.03 20.28 9.60
N VAL A 182 7.24 19.03 9.17
CA VAL A 182 8.27 18.14 9.74
C VAL A 182 9.53 18.19 8.86
N ILE A 183 9.51 17.59 7.69
CA ILE A 183 10.51 17.74 6.63
C ILE A 183 9.76 17.69 5.31
N ASP A 184 9.66 18.83 4.61
CA ASP A 184 8.86 18.94 3.39
C ASP A 184 9.44 18.13 2.22
N PRO A 185 8.83 16.99 1.84
CA PRO A 185 9.30 16.20 0.70
C PRO A 185 8.80 16.75 -0.64
N THR A 186 8.00 17.81 -0.65
CA THR A 186 7.41 18.34 -1.90
C THR A 186 8.41 19.15 -2.74
N PRO A 187 8.22 19.26 -4.03
CA PRO A 187 7.21 18.59 -4.84
C PRO A 187 7.63 17.16 -5.23
N ILE A 188 6.93 16.13 -4.72
CA ILE A 188 7.31 14.72 -4.90
C ILE A 188 7.24 14.31 -6.38
N ASP A 189 6.20 14.76 -7.10
CA ASP A 189 6.01 14.51 -8.53
C ASP A 189 7.20 15.00 -9.35
N LYS A 190 7.65 16.24 -9.12
CA LYS A 190 8.78 16.83 -9.83
C LYS A 190 10.11 16.14 -9.52
N LYS A 191 10.27 15.63 -8.31
CA LYS A 191 11.46 14.87 -7.95
C LYS A 191 11.51 13.55 -8.74
N PHE A 192 10.43 12.76 -8.82
CA PHE A 192 10.40 11.56 -9.67
C PHE A 192 10.56 11.88 -11.15
N GLU A 193 9.96 12.97 -11.67
CA GLU A 193 10.18 13.44 -13.04
C GLU A 193 11.67 13.73 -13.30
N ALA A 194 12.35 14.41 -12.36
CA ALA A 194 13.79 14.72 -12.46
C ALA A 194 14.67 13.45 -12.48
N PHE A 195 14.22 12.35 -11.84
CA PHE A 195 14.83 11.04 -11.93
C PHE A 195 14.40 10.25 -13.18
N ASN A 196 13.75 10.91 -14.16
CA ASN A 196 13.34 10.31 -15.44
C ASN A 196 12.27 9.21 -15.31
N TRP A 197 11.40 9.30 -14.31
CA TRP A 197 10.22 8.47 -14.20
C TRP A 197 9.05 9.03 -15.04
N ASN A 198 8.14 8.15 -15.45
CA ASN A 198 6.80 8.55 -15.84
C ASN A 198 6.00 8.85 -14.58
N VAL A 199 5.36 10.03 -14.51
CA VAL A 199 4.63 10.46 -13.31
C VAL A 199 3.18 10.76 -13.66
N VAL A 200 2.26 10.24 -12.84
CA VAL A 200 0.82 10.49 -12.94
C VAL A 200 0.31 10.88 -11.57
N THR A 201 -0.49 11.94 -11.48
CA THR A 201 -1.15 12.34 -10.22
C THR A 201 -2.64 12.04 -10.31
N ILE A 202 -3.20 11.42 -9.25
CA ILE A 202 -4.59 10.97 -9.19
C ILE A 202 -5.24 11.28 -7.84
N ASP A 203 -6.56 11.23 -7.79
CA ASP A 203 -7.31 10.99 -6.56
C ASP A 203 -7.26 9.48 -6.24
N ALA A 204 -6.68 9.13 -5.08
CA ALA A 204 -6.53 7.75 -4.61
C ALA A 204 -7.87 7.03 -4.33
N HIS A 205 -8.97 7.76 -4.27
CA HIS A 205 -10.31 7.26 -3.99
C HIS A 205 -11.21 7.21 -5.23
N ASN A 206 -10.69 7.59 -6.39
CA ASN A 206 -11.38 7.52 -7.68
C ASN A 206 -10.87 6.29 -8.48
N PHE A 207 -11.69 5.25 -8.58
CA PHE A 207 -11.31 4.02 -9.27
C PHE A 207 -11.05 4.19 -10.76
N ASP A 208 -11.71 5.14 -11.42
CA ASP A 208 -11.47 5.41 -12.85
C ASP A 208 -10.10 6.06 -13.06
N GLU A 209 -9.69 6.94 -12.13
CA GLU A 209 -8.37 7.55 -12.16
C GLU A 209 -7.26 6.53 -11.82
N ILE A 210 -7.50 5.63 -10.84
CA ILE A 210 -6.57 4.55 -10.51
C ILE A 210 -6.36 3.66 -11.74
N GLU A 211 -7.44 3.24 -12.39
CA GLU A 211 -7.39 2.43 -13.60
C GLU A 211 -6.62 3.12 -14.72
N ALA A 212 -6.99 4.36 -15.04
CA ALA A 212 -6.34 5.12 -16.10
C ALA A 212 -4.83 5.29 -15.85
N ALA A 213 -4.42 5.54 -14.60
CA ALA A 213 -3.01 5.67 -14.23
C ALA A 213 -2.25 4.35 -14.36
N VAL A 214 -2.85 3.23 -13.97
CA VAL A 214 -2.24 1.89 -14.12
C VAL A 214 -2.13 1.52 -15.61
N GLU A 215 -3.14 1.78 -16.43
CA GLU A 215 -3.06 1.57 -17.87
C GLU A 215 -1.98 2.45 -18.52
N ALA A 216 -1.86 3.71 -18.10
CA ALA A 216 -0.76 4.59 -18.53
C ALA A 216 0.62 4.03 -18.14
N ALA A 217 0.75 3.46 -16.93
CA ALA A 217 1.97 2.79 -16.47
C ALA A 217 2.31 1.56 -17.32
N LYS A 218 1.30 0.77 -17.73
CA LYS A 218 1.49 -0.41 -18.60
C LYS A 218 1.88 -0.02 -20.02
N ALA A 219 1.35 1.09 -20.51
CA ALA A 219 1.66 1.63 -21.84
C ALA A 219 3.05 2.30 -21.91
N CYS A 220 3.55 2.83 -20.80
CA CYS A 220 4.85 3.48 -20.73
C CYS A 220 5.98 2.45 -20.88
N LYS A 221 6.86 2.65 -21.86
CA LYS A 221 8.00 1.77 -22.10
C LYS A 221 9.31 2.49 -21.81
N GLY A 222 10.27 1.72 -21.28
CA GLY A 222 11.61 2.21 -20.99
C GLY A 222 11.73 3.13 -19.77
N LYS A 223 10.65 3.32 -19.00
CA LYS A 223 10.65 4.10 -17.76
C LYS A 223 9.79 3.46 -16.70
N PRO A 224 10.21 3.43 -15.42
CA PRO A 224 9.31 3.12 -14.31
C PRO A 224 8.24 4.22 -14.15
N THR A 225 7.13 3.89 -13.49
CA THR A 225 6.03 4.82 -13.26
C THR A 225 5.82 5.07 -11.77
N ALA A 226 5.72 6.35 -11.39
CA ALA A 226 5.29 6.79 -10.07
C ALA A 226 3.89 7.42 -10.16
N ILE A 227 2.95 6.86 -9.44
CA ILE A 227 1.59 7.39 -9.30
C ILE A 227 1.52 8.13 -7.97
N ILE A 228 1.38 9.46 -8.03
CA ILE A 228 1.20 10.30 -6.84
C ILE A 228 -0.29 10.30 -6.50
N ALA A 229 -0.66 9.46 -5.56
CA ALA A 229 -2.04 9.19 -5.20
C ALA A 229 -2.45 10.12 -4.04
N LYS A 230 -3.13 11.22 -4.35
CA LYS A 230 -3.69 12.12 -3.34
C LYS A 230 -4.78 11.40 -2.58
N SER A 231 -4.56 11.19 -1.28
CA SER A 231 -5.42 10.38 -0.44
C SER A 231 -5.82 11.09 0.84
N VAL A 232 -6.79 10.52 1.54
CA VAL A 232 -7.25 10.97 2.85
C VAL A 232 -6.80 9.96 3.89
N LYS A 233 -5.90 10.38 4.80
CA LYS A 233 -5.51 9.55 5.96
C LYS A 233 -6.73 9.23 6.81
N GLY A 234 -6.98 7.95 7.10
CA GLY A 234 -8.18 7.54 7.85
C GLY A 234 -9.47 7.45 7.02
N LYS A 235 -9.35 7.34 5.69
CA LYS A 235 -10.48 7.36 4.73
C LYS A 235 -11.62 6.42 5.09
N GLY A 236 -12.83 6.99 5.14
CA GLY A 236 -14.08 6.28 5.39
C GLY A 236 -14.52 6.25 6.84
N VAL A 237 -13.72 6.82 7.76
CA VAL A 237 -14.08 6.98 9.18
C VAL A 237 -13.98 8.45 9.55
N SER A 238 -15.13 9.08 9.75
CA SER A 238 -15.26 10.55 9.85
C SER A 238 -14.36 11.19 10.89
N PHE A 239 -14.22 10.58 12.06
CA PHE A 239 -13.41 11.08 13.15
C PHE A 239 -11.91 10.76 13.01
N MET A 240 -11.53 9.89 12.02
CA MET A 240 -10.13 9.56 11.70
C MET A 240 -9.60 10.37 10.51
N GLU A 241 -10.47 10.80 9.59
CA GLU A 241 -10.07 11.50 8.36
C GLU A 241 -9.25 12.76 8.67
N ASN A 242 -8.06 12.83 8.05
CA ASN A 242 -7.13 13.95 8.17
C ASN A 242 -6.69 14.29 9.61
N LYS A 243 -6.65 13.28 10.49
CA LYS A 243 -6.21 13.45 11.88
C LYS A 243 -4.89 12.73 12.14
N VAL A 244 -3.85 13.49 12.49
CA VAL A 244 -2.51 12.98 12.84
C VAL A 244 -2.58 11.92 13.95
N GLY A 245 -3.40 12.14 14.98
CA GLY A 245 -3.51 11.24 16.13
C GLY A 245 -3.91 9.80 15.79
N TRP A 246 -4.47 9.56 14.59
CA TRP A 246 -4.81 8.22 14.12
C TRP A 246 -3.70 7.55 13.31
N HIS A 247 -2.49 8.11 13.34
CA HIS A 247 -1.35 7.43 12.70
C HIS A 247 -1.09 6.06 13.34
N GLY A 248 -0.99 6.00 14.68
CA GLY A 248 -0.65 4.78 15.41
C GLY A 248 -1.54 4.49 16.63
N LYS A 249 -2.76 5.03 16.67
CA LYS A 249 -3.73 4.84 17.76
C LYS A 249 -4.78 3.80 17.36
N ALA A 250 -5.02 2.82 18.24
CA ALA A 250 -6.16 1.91 18.11
C ALA A 250 -7.46 2.59 18.60
N PRO A 251 -8.62 2.32 17.96
CA PRO A 251 -9.91 2.78 18.46
C PRO A 251 -10.31 2.05 19.75
N ASN A 252 -11.03 2.73 20.65
CA ASN A 252 -11.75 2.08 21.72
C ASN A 252 -13.04 1.41 21.21
N ALA A 253 -13.84 0.77 22.09
CA ALA A 253 -15.03 0.03 21.69
C ALA A 253 -16.09 0.92 21.01
N GLU A 254 -16.36 2.12 21.54
CA GLU A 254 -17.33 3.06 20.97
C GLU A 254 -16.85 3.59 19.61
N GLU A 255 -15.56 3.99 19.53
CA GLU A 255 -14.91 4.43 18.28
C GLU A 255 -14.93 3.31 17.22
N TYR A 256 -14.69 2.05 17.62
CA TYR A 256 -14.73 0.90 16.73
C TYR A 256 -16.15 0.66 16.18
N GLU A 257 -17.16 0.62 17.04
CA GLU A 257 -18.56 0.43 16.63
C GLU A 257 -19.01 1.54 15.66
N GLN A 258 -18.67 2.79 15.95
CA GLN A 258 -18.97 3.92 15.07
C GLN A 258 -18.26 3.75 13.71
N ALA A 259 -16.98 3.43 13.71
CA ALA A 259 -16.21 3.25 12.46
C ALA A 259 -16.76 2.12 11.59
N VAL A 260 -17.13 0.99 12.21
CA VAL A 260 -17.76 -0.15 11.52
C VAL A 260 -19.11 0.27 10.93
N ALA A 261 -19.94 1.03 11.67
CA ALA A 261 -21.22 1.51 11.19
C ALA A 261 -21.06 2.44 9.97
N GLU A 262 -20.11 3.38 10.01
CA GLU A 262 -19.85 4.32 8.91
C GLU A 262 -19.41 3.58 7.64
N ILE A 263 -18.46 2.63 7.75
CA ILE A 263 -17.98 1.84 6.59
C ILE A 263 -19.13 0.96 6.06
N THR A 264 -19.91 0.32 6.92
CA THR A 264 -21.01 -0.55 6.50
C THR A 264 -22.10 0.24 5.78
N ALA A 265 -22.42 1.45 6.24
CA ALA A 265 -23.37 2.33 5.57
C ALA A 265 -22.93 2.72 4.15
N SER A 266 -21.62 2.86 3.93
CA SER A 266 -21.05 3.17 2.60
C SER A 266 -21.14 2.02 1.58
N MET A 267 -21.53 0.82 2.03
CA MET A 267 -21.69 -0.37 1.16
C MET A 267 -23.09 -0.48 0.54
N GLN A 268 -24.04 0.31 1.03
CA GLN A 268 -25.43 0.34 0.54
C GLN A 268 -25.56 1.32 -0.63
#